data_43fc9ad654c096238cc116244c952ee4
#
_entry.id   43fc9ad654c096238cc116244c952ee4
#
_cell.length_a   1.000
_cell.length_b   1.000
_cell.length_c   1.000
_cell.angle_alpha   90.00
_cell.angle_beta   90.00
_cell.angle_gamma   90.00
#
_symmetry.space_group_name_H-M   'P 1'
#
loop_
_entity.id
_entity.type
_entity.pdbx_description
1 polymer ?
#
loop_
_entity_poly.entity_id
_entity_poly.type
_entity_poly.pdbx_seq_one_letter_code
_entity_poly.pdbx_strand_id
1 'polypeptide(L)'
;NLGPGQKRRFTTPLQPKRRGKRRADYATVRSLGPLGLAGRQRSLVAPAHVQVLPPFNSRKHLPSRLNLLREMDGRSAVMVRGAGTEFDSLRQYVPGDDVRSIDWRSTARRGEVVVRTWRPERDRHVLIIIDSARHSATRMEEGTRLDVGIDSSFLLSALASAAGDRVEVMALDTRRRAWIAGKKSGELIATMAN
;
A
#
# COMPACT_ATOMS: atom_id res chain seq x y z
N ASN A 1 16.89 -2.13 43.82
CA ASN A 1 17.34 -1.05 44.69
C ASN A 1 18.37 -0.20 43.96
N LEU A 2 18.25 1.13 44.06
CA LEU A 2 19.22 2.11 43.56
C LEU A 2 19.92 2.71 44.76
N GLY A 3 21.25 2.63 44.82
CA GLY A 3 22.05 3.33 45.83
C GLY A 3 22.13 4.83 45.54
N PRO A 4 22.56 5.64 46.57
CA PRO A 4 22.71 7.09 46.40
C PRO A 4 23.63 7.41 45.21
N GLY A 5 23.19 8.31 44.32
CA GLY A 5 23.96 8.74 43.15
C GLY A 5 23.94 7.77 41.94
N GLN A 6 23.36 6.58 42.06
CA GLN A 6 23.28 5.60 40.95
C GLN A 6 22.21 6.02 39.91
N LYS A 7 22.56 5.90 38.63
CA LYS A 7 21.65 6.11 37.52
C LYS A 7 21.28 4.76 36.91
N ARG A 8 20.02 4.54 36.64
CA ARG A 8 19.54 3.32 35.98
C ARG A 8 18.62 3.68 34.81
N ARG A 9 18.86 3.04 33.67
CA ARG A 9 17.99 3.17 32.48
C ARG A 9 16.91 2.09 32.57
N PHE A 10 15.65 2.51 32.41
CA PHE A 10 14.50 1.61 32.29
C PHE A 10 13.98 1.65 30.86
N THR A 11 13.69 0.50 30.28
CA THR A 11 13.04 0.38 28.98
C THR A 11 11.70 -0.32 29.19
N THR A 12 10.64 0.33 28.75
CA THR A 12 9.28 -0.21 28.83
C THR A 12 8.78 -0.45 27.40
N PRO A 13 8.40 -1.68 27.04
CA PRO A 13 7.79 -1.94 25.74
C PRO A 13 6.40 -1.28 25.69
N LEU A 14 6.15 -0.51 24.66
CA LEU A 14 4.84 0.09 24.40
C LEU A 14 4.10 -0.76 23.37
N GLN A 15 2.86 -1.15 23.69
CA GLN A 15 1.96 -1.84 22.79
C GLN A 15 0.73 -0.96 22.52
N PRO A 16 0.81 -0.04 21.57
CA PRO A 16 -0.29 0.85 21.25
C PRO A 16 -1.44 0.08 20.59
N LYS A 17 -2.65 0.24 21.10
CA LYS A 17 -3.88 -0.39 20.58
C LYS A 17 -4.60 0.46 19.52
N ARG A 18 -4.17 1.70 19.32
CA ARG A 18 -4.80 2.63 18.37
C ARG A 18 -3.73 3.38 17.61
N ARG A 19 -3.91 3.52 16.30
CA ARG A 19 -3.03 4.29 15.41
C ARG A 19 -3.06 5.79 15.70
N GLY A 20 -2.13 6.52 15.11
CA GLY A 20 -2.01 7.97 15.14
C GLY A 20 -0.96 8.47 16.12
N LYS A 21 -0.86 9.78 16.24
CA LYS A 21 0.09 10.44 17.16
C LYS A 21 -0.31 10.17 18.60
N ARG A 22 0.59 9.55 19.36
CA ARG A 22 0.46 9.33 20.78
C ARG A 22 1.45 10.20 21.52
N ARG A 23 1.01 10.78 22.61
CA ARG A 23 1.80 11.67 23.44
C ARG A 23 1.82 11.16 24.86
N ALA A 24 2.99 11.14 25.46
CA ALA A 24 3.20 10.97 26.89
C ALA A 24 3.79 12.27 27.42
N ASP A 25 3.15 12.90 28.39
CA ASP A 25 3.58 14.20 28.89
C ASP A 25 4.42 14.06 30.16
N TYR A 26 4.20 12.98 30.90
CA TYR A 26 4.79 12.79 32.23
C TYR A 26 5.36 11.38 32.36
N ALA A 27 6.52 11.30 33.02
CA ALA A 27 7.05 10.07 33.60
C ALA A 27 6.84 10.09 35.11
N THR A 28 6.07 9.13 35.60
CA THR A 28 5.82 9.04 37.06
C THR A 28 6.71 7.95 37.63
N VAL A 29 7.54 8.35 38.59
CA VAL A 29 8.42 7.44 39.33
C VAL A 29 7.89 7.26 40.73
N ARG A 30 7.71 6.01 41.15
CA ARG A 30 7.30 5.64 42.51
C ARG A 30 8.45 4.88 43.17
N SER A 31 8.93 5.40 44.28
CA SER A 31 9.93 4.76 45.14
C SER A 31 9.24 4.24 46.39
N LEU A 32 9.41 2.94 46.64
CA LEU A 32 8.88 2.29 47.84
C LEU A 32 9.98 2.17 48.90
N GLY A 33 9.64 2.36 50.14
CA GLY A 33 10.52 2.09 51.28
C GLY A 33 10.86 0.59 51.39
N PRO A 34 11.83 0.23 52.27
CA PRO A 34 12.35 -1.16 52.35
C PRO A 34 11.29 -2.18 52.71
N LEU A 35 10.26 -1.82 53.45
CA LEU A 35 9.15 -2.71 53.83
C LEU A 35 7.94 -2.58 52.92
N GLY A 36 7.97 -1.72 51.87
CA GLY A 36 6.85 -1.49 50.96
C GLY A 36 5.62 -0.77 51.58
N LEU A 37 5.65 -0.44 52.86
CA LEU A 37 4.52 0.15 53.60
C LEU A 37 4.29 1.61 53.25
N ALA A 38 5.32 2.32 52.84
CA ALA A 38 5.25 3.72 52.41
C ALA A 38 6.05 3.93 51.14
N GLY A 39 5.64 4.93 50.35
CA GLY A 39 6.34 5.25 49.11
C GLY A 39 6.21 6.74 48.76
N ARG A 40 7.17 7.23 48.03
CA ARG A 40 7.17 8.57 47.46
C ARG A 40 6.97 8.49 45.93
N GLN A 41 6.02 9.29 45.48
CA GLN A 41 5.75 9.38 44.02
C GLN A 41 6.11 10.79 43.56
N ARG A 42 6.77 10.85 42.39
CA ARG A 42 7.09 12.10 41.72
C ARG A 42 6.80 11.97 40.23
N SER A 43 6.07 12.93 39.69
CA SER A 43 5.84 13.06 38.26
C SER A 43 6.81 14.08 37.67
N LEU A 44 7.52 13.72 36.67
CA LEU A 44 8.46 14.55 35.93
C LEU A 44 7.86 14.88 34.56
N VAL A 45 7.94 16.11 34.14
CA VAL A 45 7.57 16.51 32.78
C VAL A 45 8.63 15.95 31.83
N ALA A 46 8.24 15.00 31.01
CA ALA A 46 9.10 14.33 30.02
C ALA A 46 8.28 14.05 28.76
N PRO A 47 7.99 15.11 27.96
CA PRO A 47 7.16 14.95 26.78
C PRO A 47 7.83 14.05 25.76
N ALA A 48 7.12 13.02 25.33
CA ALA A 48 7.53 12.12 24.29
C ALA A 48 6.37 11.90 23.31
N HIS A 49 6.68 11.77 22.02
CA HIS A 49 5.71 11.52 20.99
C HIS A 49 6.08 10.24 20.26
N VAL A 50 5.09 9.44 19.92
CA VAL A 50 5.23 8.26 19.07
C VAL A 50 4.16 8.28 18.00
N GLN A 51 4.57 8.08 16.76
CA GLN A 51 3.66 7.85 15.64
C GLN A 51 3.38 6.35 15.55
N VAL A 52 2.11 5.99 15.75
CA VAL A 52 1.66 4.60 15.62
C VAL A 52 1.07 4.45 14.22
N LEU A 53 1.77 3.71 13.38
CA LEU A 53 1.36 3.45 12.01
C LEU A 53 0.21 2.44 11.98
N PRO A 54 -0.69 2.51 10.96
CA PRO A 54 -1.68 1.47 10.75
C PRO A 54 -0.97 0.14 10.45
N PRO A 55 -1.50 -1.00 10.94
CA PRO A 55 -0.94 -2.30 10.62
C PRO A 55 -1.14 -2.62 9.14
N PHE A 56 -0.18 -3.30 8.54
CA PHE A 56 -0.31 -3.86 7.20
C PHE A 56 -0.40 -5.38 7.30
N ASN A 57 -1.54 -5.88 7.80
CA ASN A 57 -1.77 -7.30 8.05
C ASN A 57 -1.88 -8.09 6.75
N SER A 58 -2.44 -7.49 5.69
CA SER A 58 -2.59 -8.10 4.37
C SER A 58 -1.26 -8.33 3.65
N ARG A 59 -0.15 -7.81 4.15
CA ARG A 59 1.19 -8.00 3.58
C ARG A 59 1.55 -9.48 3.40
N LYS A 60 1.07 -10.35 4.30
CA LYS A 60 1.27 -11.80 4.23
C LYS A 60 0.70 -12.43 2.94
N HIS A 61 -0.30 -11.80 2.34
CA HIS A 61 -0.93 -12.28 1.11
C HIS A 61 -0.28 -11.73 -0.18
N LEU A 62 0.63 -10.77 -0.05
CA LEU A 62 1.30 -10.13 -1.21
C LEU A 62 1.99 -11.15 -2.14
N PRO A 63 2.81 -12.10 -1.66
CA PRO A 63 3.52 -13.02 -2.55
C PRO A 63 2.57 -13.89 -3.39
N SER A 64 1.53 -14.46 -2.76
CA SER A 64 0.55 -15.30 -3.44
C SER A 64 -0.28 -14.50 -4.46
N ARG A 65 -0.65 -13.28 -4.14
CA ARG A 65 -1.41 -12.40 -5.04
C ARG A 65 -0.56 -11.90 -6.20
N LEU A 66 0.72 -11.61 -5.98
CA LEU A 66 1.65 -11.25 -7.05
C LEU A 66 1.89 -12.40 -8.02
N ASN A 67 1.98 -13.64 -7.53
CA ASN A 67 2.09 -14.82 -8.39
C ASN A 67 0.83 -14.99 -9.25
N LEU A 68 -0.35 -14.88 -8.63
CA LEU A 68 -1.62 -14.94 -9.35
C LEU A 68 -1.70 -13.84 -10.43
N LEU A 69 -1.29 -12.61 -10.11
CA LEU A 69 -1.25 -11.51 -11.07
C LEU A 69 -0.35 -11.83 -12.26
N ARG A 70 0.85 -12.36 -12.03
CA ARG A 70 1.79 -12.78 -13.09
C ARG A 70 1.22 -13.90 -13.96
N GLU A 71 0.54 -14.87 -13.36
CA GLU A 71 -0.14 -15.94 -14.10
C GLU A 71 -1.27 -15.40 -15.00
N MET A 72 -2.04 -14.44 -14.49
CA MET A 72 -3.10 -13.78 -15.25
C MET A 72 -2.52 -12.94 -16.38
N ASP A 73 -1.45 -12.18 -16.15
CA ASP A 73 -0.76 -11.41 -17.19
C ASP A 73 -0.16 -12.32 -18.27
N GLY A 74 0.43 -13.45 -17.88
CA GLY A 74 0.93 -14.44 -18.81
C GLY A 74 -0.19 -15.03 -19.70
N ARG A 75 -1.35 -15.31 -19.14
CA ARG A 75 -2.53 -15.77 -19.89
C ARG A 75 -3.12 -14.67 -20.78
N SER A 76 -3.19 -13.44 -20.28
CA SER A 76 -3.66 -12.28 -21.06
C SER A 76 -2.77 -12.00 -22.26
N ALA A 77 -1.46 -12.12 -22.14
CA ALA A 77 -0.53 -11.93 -23.26
C ALA A 77 -0.78 -12.92 -24.41
N VAL A 78 -1.31 -14.10 -24.11
CA VAL A 78 -1.72 -15.10 -25.13
C VAL A 78 -3.09 -14.76 -25.74
N MET A 79 -4.02 -14.21 -24.96
CA MET A 79 -5.38 -13.87 -25.41
C MET A 79 -5.49 -12.53 -26.16
N VAL A 80 -4.61 -11.58 -25.92
CA VAL A 80 -4.66 -10.22 -26.49
C VAL A 80 -3.84 -10.10 -27.79
N ARG A 81 -3.79 -11.15 -28.59
CA ARG A 81 -3.37 -11.03 -29.99
C ARG A 81 -4.46 -10.27 -30.76
N GLY A 82 -4.35 -8.96 -30.83
CA GLY A 82 -5.25 -8.14 -31.67
C GLY A 82 -5.99 -6.97 -31.01
N ALA A 83 -6.03 -6.87 -29.69
CA ALA A 83 -6.74 -5.80 -28.99
C ALA A 83 -5.79 -4.93 -28.15
N GLY A 84 -4.99 -4.09 -28.80
CA GLY A 84 -4.16 -3.08 -28.16
C GLY A 84 -4.26 -1.78 -28.91
N THR A 85 -3.95 -0.65 -28.29
CA THR A 85 -3.95 0.68 -28.88
C THR A 85 -2.55 1.11 -29.31
N GLU A 86 -1.50 0.50 -28.76
CA GLU A 86 -0.12 0.85 -29.06
C GLU A 86 0.45 -0.13 -30.10
N PHE A 87 0.97 0.41 -31.23
CA PHE A 87 1.61 -0.39 -32.27
C PHE A 87 2.90 -1.02 -31.72
N ASP A 88 3.02 -2.35 -31.81
CA ASP A 88 4.21 -3.08 -31.39
C ASP A 88 5.15 -3.38 -32.55
N SER A 89 4.70 -4.21 -33.50
CA SER A 89 5.54 -4.68 -34.59
C SER A 89 4.71 -5.18 -35.77
N LEU A 90 5.42 -5.45 -36.89
CA LEU A 90 4.87 -6.17 -38.03
C LEU A 90 5.43 -7.60 -38.02
N ARG A 91 4.55 -8.59 -38.04
CA ARG A 91 4.93 -9.99 -38.17
C ARG A 91 4.26 -10.64 -39.35
N GLN A 92 4.78 -11.78 -39.82
CA GLN A 92 4.18 -12.56 -40.87
C GLN A 92 2.80 -13.07 -40.44
N TYR A 93 1.86 -13.07 -41.36
CA TYR A 93 0.52 -13.62 -41.19
C TYR A 93 0.56 -15.12 -40.95
N VAL A 94 -0.21 -15.57 -39.99
CA VAL A 94 -0.43 -17.00 -39.71
C VAL A 94 -1.93 -17.29 -39.85
N PRO A 95 -2.32 -18.43 -40.46
CA PRO A 95 -3.73 -18.80 -40.55
C PRO A 95 -4.42 -18.73 -39.15
N GLY A 96 -5.52 -17.96 -39.09
CA GLY A 96 -6.25 -17.68 -37.83
C GLY A 96 -6.04 -16.28 -37.30
N ASP A 97 -5.15 -15.47 -37.86
CA ASP A 97 -5.04 -14.06 -37.54
C ASP A 97 -6.20 -13.25 -38.12
N ASP A 98 -6.56 -12.14 -37.43
CA ASP A 98 -7.59 -11.21 -37.91
C ASP A 98 -7.10 -10.53 -39.22
N VAL A 99 -7.80 -10.76 -40.28
CA VAL A 99 -7.51 -10.17 -41.61
C VAL A 99 -7.58 -8.63 -41.61
N ARG A 100 -8.30 -8.02 -40.65
CA ARG A 100 -8.37 -6.57 -40.46
C ARG A 100 -7.04 -5.99 -39.97
N SER A 101 -6.20 -6.80 -39.38
CA SER A 101 -4.88 -6.43 -38.90
C SER A 101 -3.81 -6.46 -39.98
N ILE A 102 -4.12 -6.86 -41.21
CA ILE A 102 -3.16 -6.92 -42.31
C ILE A 102 -2.73 -5.50 -42.70
N ASP A 103 -1.42 -5.28 -42.74
CA ASP A 103 -0.83 -4.07 -43.30
C ASP A 103 -0.55 -4.23 -44.77
N TRP A 104 -1.50 -3.83 -45.60
CA TRP A 104 -1.39 -3.99 -47.05
C TRP A 104 -0.22 -3.25 -47.67
N ARG A 105 0.18 -2.10 -47.10
CA ARG A 105 1.32 -1.31 -47.57
C ARG A 105 2.64 -2.02 -47.33
N SER A 106 2.81 -2.60 -46.16
CA SER A 106 4.00 -3.37 -45.81
C SER A 106 4.03 -4.72 -46.52
N THR A 107 2.88 -5.38 -46.71
CA THR A 107 2.70 -6.59 -47.52
C THR A 107 3.18 -6.36 -48.96
N ALA A 108 2.74 -5.27 -49.59
CA ALA A 108 3.14 -4.95 -50.97
C ALA A 108 4.66 -4.70 -51.13
N ARG A 109 5.31 -4.19 -50.08
CA ARG A 109 6.76 -3.93 -50.10
C ARG A 109 7.60 -5.18 -49.84
N ARG A 110 7.09 -6.10 -49.00
CA ARG A 110 7.83 -7.29 -48.58
C ARG A 110 7.54 -8.50 -49.42
N GLY A 111 6.44 -8.50 -50.19
CA GLY A 111 5.98 -9.66 -50.98
C GLY A 111 5.36 -10.76 -50.13
N GLU A 112 5.25 -10.56 -48.81
CA GLU A 112 4.67 -11.50 -47.85
C GLU A 112 3.59 -10.81 -47.05
N VAL A 113 2.51 -11.55 -46.74
CA VAL A 113 1.41 -10.98 -45.94
C VAL A 113 1.87 -10.74 -44.53
N VAL A 114 1.82 -9.48 -44.08
CA VAL A 114 2.20 -9.07 -42.74
C VAL A 114 1.03 -8.44 -41.98
N VAL A 115 0.95 -8.74 -40.70
CA VAL A 115 -0.06 -8.23 -39.78
C VAL A 115 0.55 -7.30 -38.75
N ARG A 116 -0.21 -6.30 -38.35
CA ARG A 116 0.15 -5.42 -37.23
C ARG A 116 -0.12 -6.14 -35.94
N THR A 117 0.85 -6.16 -35.04
CA THR A 117 0.69 -6.57 -33.66
C THR A 117 0.58 -5.35 -32.78
N TRP A 118 -0.30 -5.44 -31.80
CA TRP A 118 -0.60 -4.35 -30.87
C TRP A 118 -0.21 -4.78 -29.46
N ARG A 119 0.31 -3.85 -28.67
CA ARG A 119 0.52 -4.04 -27.25
C ARG A 119 -0.66 -3.48 -26.47
N PRO A 120 -1.13 -4.16 -25.42
CA PRO A 120 -2.04 -3.54 -24.47
C PRO A 120 -1.31 -2.40 -23.78
N GLU A 121 -2.00 -1.27 -23.63
CA GLU A 121 -1.51 -0.16 -22.82
C GLU A 121 -1.20 -0.64 -21.41
N ARG A 122 0.05 -0.41 -20.95
CA ARG A 122 0.51 -0.77 -19.60
C ARG A 122 0.44 0.41 -18.62
N ASP A 123 0.02 1.58 -19.07
CA ASP A 123 0.01 2.82 -18.28
C ASP A 123 -1.39 3.05 -17.66
N ARG A 124 -1.83 2.07 -16.85
CA ARG A 124 -3.12 2.18 -16.15
C ARG A 124 -2.98 3.15 -14.99
N HIS A 125 -4.02 3.94 -14.79
CA HIS A 125 -4.13 4.85 -13.66
C HIS A 125 -5.16 4.30 -12.67
N VAL A 126 -4.73 3.96 -11.46
CA VAL A 126 -5.55 3.39 -10.39
C VAL A 126 -5.75 4.44 -9.32
N LEU A 127 -6.98 4.90 -9.13
CA LEU A 127 -7.36 5.78 -8.04
C LEU A 127 -8.05 4.97 -6.92
N ILE A 128 -7.44 4.95 -5.75
CA ILE A 128 -7.98 4.31 -4.55
C ILE A 128 -8.62 5.38 -3.67
N ILE A 129 -9.92 5.25 -3.42
CA ILE A 129 -10.66 6.18 -2.56
C ILE A 129 -10.99 5.49 -1.24
N ILE A 130 -10.55 6.09 -0.14
CA ILE A 130 -10.82 5.63 1.23
C ILE A 130 -11.88 6.55 1.85
N ASP A 131 -13.01 5.98 2.21
CA ASP A 131 -14.02 6.68 2.99
C ASP A 131 -13.55 6.83 4.44
N SER A 132 -13.38 8.06 4.89
CA SER A 132 -12.96 8.41 6.24
C SER A 132 -14.09 9.07 7.05
N ALA A 133 -15.33 8.97 6.59
CA ALA A 133 -16.50 9.53 7.29
C ALA A 133 -16.78 8.80 8.62
N ARG A 134 -17.69 9.32 9.43
CA ARG A 134 -17.99 8.81 10.78
C ARG A 134 -18.41 7.34 10.79
N HIS A 135 -19.15 6.89 9.78
CA HIS A 135 -19.59 5.49 9.70
C HIS A 135 -18.43 4.52 9.43
N SER A 136 -17.31 4.99 8.88
CA SER A 136 -16.09 4.19 8.75
C SER A 136 -15.39 3.90 10.08
N ALA A 137 -15.79 4.57 11.17
CA ALA A 137 -15.37 4.26 12.53
C ALA A 137 -16.12 3.06 13.16
N THR A 138 -17.10 2.48 12.45
CA THR A 138 -17.84 1.29 12.91
C THR A 138 -16.85 0.16 13.19
N ARG A 139 -17.03 -0.50 14.33
CA ARG A 139 -16.19 -1.60 14.78
C ARG A 139 -16.52 -2.87 14.03
N MET A 140 -15.48 -3.56 13.57
CA MET A 140 -15.51 -4.88 12.97
C MET A 140 -14.68 -5.84 13.82
N GLU A 141 -14.60 -7.11 13.47
CA GLU A 141 -13.84 -8.11 14.23
C GLU A 141 -12.35 -7.75 14.36
N GLU A 142 -11.74 -7.24 13.30
CA GLU A 142 -10.29 -6.91 13.25
C GLU A 142 -9.98 -5.41 13.35
N GLY A 143 -10.84 -4.61 13.98
CA GLY A 143 -10.61 -3.17 14.13
C GLY A 143 -11.79 -2.32 13.70
N THR A 144 -11.54 -1.18 13.07
CA THR A 144 -12.60 -0.36 12.46
C THR A 144 -12.70 -0.63 10.96
N ARG A 145 -13.86 -0.34 10.36
CA ARG A 145 -14.03 -0.39 8.91
C ARG A 145 -12.96 0.44 8.18
N LEU A 146 -12.57 1.57 8.75
CA LEU A 146 -11.47 2.40 8.23
C LEU A 146 -10.12 1.68 8.32
N ASP A 147 -9.84 0.93 9.40
CA ASP A 147 -8.60 0.16 9.53
C ASP A 147 -8.49 -0.91 8.45
N VAL A 148 -9.59 -1.64 8.20
CA VAL A 148 -9.68 -2.65 7.13
C VAL A 148 -9.53 -1.98 5.76
N GLY A 149 -10.17 -0.82 5.54
CA GLY A 149 -10.06 -0.05 4.30
C GLY A 149 -8.61 0.40 4.02
N ILE A 150 -7.90 0.87 5.03
CA ILE A 150 -6.49 1.26 4.91
C ILE A 150 -5.61 0.04 4.60
N ASP A 151 -5.79 -1.08 5.30
CA ASP A 151 -5.02 -2.31 5.07
C ASP A 151 -5.24 -2.85 3.64
N SER A 152 -6.50 -2.87 3.18
CA SER A 152 -6.85 -3.25 1.80
C SER A 152 -6.24 -2.30 0.77
N SER A 153 -6.20 -1.01 1.07
CA SER A 153 -5.60 0.01 0.20
C SER A 153 -4.09 -0.16 0.08
N PHE A 154 -3.41 -0.55 1.15
CA PHE A 154 -1.98 -0.90 1.09
C PHE A 154 -1.73 -2.09 0.17
N LEU A 155 -2.52 -3.16 0.31
CA LEU A 155 -2.41 -4.35 -0.52
C LEU A 155 -2.63 -4.01 -1.99
N LEU A 156 -3.72 -3.30 -2.30
CA LEU A 156 -4.07 -2.90 -3.66
C LEU A 156 -3.01 -1.98 -4.28
N SER A 157 -2.52 -0.99 -3.52
CA SER A 157 -1.44 -0.11 -3.96
C SER A 157 -0.16 -0.88 -4.29
N ALA A 158 0.19 -1.86 -3.45
CA ALA A 158 1.37 -2.69 -3.68
C ALA A 158 1.22 -3.56 -4.94
N LEU A 159 0.04 -4.14 -5.16
CA LEU A 159 -0.25 -4.97 -6.34
C LEU A 159 -0.26 -4.15 -7.62
N ALA A 160 -0.99 -3.03 -7.65
CA ALA A 160 -1.07 -2.16 -8.81
C ALA A 160 0.30 -1.57 -9.17
N SER A 161 1.06 -1.13 -8.17
CA SER A 161 2.44 -0.67 -8.41
C SER A 161 3.37 -1.77 -8.93
N ALA A 162 3.20 -3.02 -8.49
CA ALA A 162 3.96 -4.15 -8.99
C ALA A 162 3.56 -4.54 -10.42
N ALA A 163 2.33 -4.25 -10.83
CA ALA A 163 1.86 -4.37 -12.21
C ALA A 163 2.40 -3.25 -13.13
N GLY A 164 3.03 -2.21 -12.55
CA GLY A 164 3.53 -1.05 -13.30
C GLY A 164 2.49 0.07 -13.45
N ASP A 165 1.34 -0.04 -12.78
CA ASP A 165 0.28 0.95 -12.85
C ASP A 165 0.65 2.21 -12.04
N ARG A 166 0.12 3.36 -12.45
CA ARG A 166 0.17 4.60 -11.66
C ARG A 166 -0.90 4.55 -10.58
N VAL A 167 -0.49 4.70 -9.33
CA VAL A 167 -1.42 4.60 -8.20
C VAL A 167 -1.54 5.95 -7.50
N GLU A 168 -2.77 6.37 -7.30
CA GLU A 168 -3.13 7.50 -6.45
C GLU A 168 -4.05 7.05 -5.33
N VAL A 169 -3.90 7.66 -4.16
CA VAL A 169 -4.73 7.34 -2.99
C VAL A 169 -5.33 8.61 -2.43
N MET A 170 -6.63 8.60 -2.20
CA MET A 170 -7.37 9.72 -1.66
C MET A 170 -8.23 9.28 -0.48
N ALA A 171 -8.16 10.02 0.63
CA ALA A 171 -9.07 9.86 1.75
C ALA A 171 -10.10 10.99 1.75
N LEU A 172 -11.37 10.63 1.81
CA LEU A 172 -12.51 11.53 1.77
C LEU A 172 -13.45 11.34 2.96
N ASP A 173 -14.03 12.45 3.42
CA ASP A 173 -15.29 12.49 4.15
C ASP A 173 -16.19 13.55 3.48
N THR A 174 -16.64 14.58 4.19
CA THR A 174 -17.29 15.76 3.59
C THR A 174 -16.31 16.64 2.80
N ARG A 175 -15.01 16.38 2.95
CA ARG A 175 -13.91 17.07 2.26
C ARG A 175 -12.75 16.11 2.04
N ARG A 176 -11.82 16.46 1.16
CA ARG A 176 -10.60 15.71 0.95
C ARG A 176 -9.70 15.82 2.18
N ARG A 177 -9.43 14.69 2.86
CA ARG A 177 -8.58 14.60 4.04
C ARG A 177 -7.11 14.40 3.70
N ALA A 178 -6.86 13.57 2.69
CA ALA A 178 -5.52 13.31 2.19
C ALA A 178 -5.57 13.02 0.69
N TRP A 179 -4.49 13.34 0.00
CA TRP A 179 -4.26 12.94 -1.38
C TRP A 179 -2.78 12.67 -1.59
N ILE A 180 -2.48 11.50 -2.13
CA ILE A 180 -1.14 11.05 -2.42
C ILE A 180 -1.10 10.63 -3.87
N ALA A 181 -0.28 11.31 -4.67
CA ALA A 181 -0.10 11.07 -6.10
C ALA A 181 1.38 11.13 -6.47
N GLY A 182 1.74 10.55 -7.63
CA GLY A 182 3.06 10.68 -8.23
C GLY A 182 4.20 10.00 -7.45
N LYS A 183 3.89 9.09 -6.51
CA LYS A 183 4.87 8.38 -5.70
C LYS A 183 5.19 7.00 -6.27
N LYS A 184 6.47 6.58 -6.16
CA LYS A 184 6.87 5.19 -6.44
C LYS A 184 6.34 4.26 -5.34
N SER A 185 6.17 2.96 -5.64
CA SER A 185 5.53 1.97 -4.78
C SER A 185 5.98 2.01 -3.31
N GLY A 186 7.28 1.98 -3.04
CA GLY A 186 7.79 1.99 -1.66
C GLY A 186 7.52 3.30 -0.92
N GLU A 187 7.65 4.44 -1.61
CA GLU A 187 7.34 5.76 -1.08
C GLU A 187 5.84 5.98 -0.87
N LEU A 188 5.00 5.44 -1.76
CA LEU A 188 3.56 5.52 -1.67
C LEU A 188 3.07 4.88 -0.36
N ILE A 189 3.45 3.62 -0.10
CA ILE A 189 3.07 2.89 1.12
C ILE A 189 3.58 3.60 2.38
N ALA A 190 4.82 4.07 2.38
CA ALA A 190 5.39 4.81 3.50
C ALA A 190 4.64 6.13 3.75
N THR A 191 4.26 6.84 2.69
CA THR A 191 3.49 8.10 2.78
C THR A 191 2.06 7.85 3.25
N MET A 192 1.42 6.77 2.81
CA MET A 192 0.08 6.37 3.27
C MET A 192 0.05 6.01 4.75
N ALA A 193 1.16 5.50 5.29
CA ALA A 193 1.25 5.10 6.69
C ALA A 193 1.42 6.29 7.66
N ASN A 194 1.97 7.41 7.21
CA ASN A 194 2.22 8.63 8.00
C ASN A 194 1.03 9.59 8.01
#